data_145131d8a51c11184f9c52e8e92710e9
#
_entry.id   145131d8a51c11184f9c52e8e92710e9
#
_cell.length_a   1.000
_cell.length_b   1.000
_cell.length_c   1.000
_cell.angle_alpha   90.00
_cell.angle_beta   90.00
_cell.angle_gamma   90.00
#
_symmetry.space_group_name_H-M   'P 1'
#
loop_
_entity.id
_entity.type
_entity.pdbx_description
1 polymer ?
#
loop_
_entity_poly.entity_id
_entity_poly.type
_entity_poly.pdbx_seq_one_letter_code
_entity_poly.pdbx_strand_id
1 'polypeptide(L)'
;MLLPLPFQHPIPAANDGRGSHLYGDAVSSIGNTPLIRLKGASEATGCTILGKAEYANPGGSIKDRTAKYIIEDAEARGTLRPGGVVVEGTAGNTGIGLTVVGNAKGYRTVIVIPDSQSQEKKDLLRLLGADVREVKPVAAADPNHYVKVSQRLAEELARSEPNGAIWANQFDNVANRDGHIRDTAVEIWEQTDGKVDGFVSSVGTGGTFAGVGIGLKERNRDVQIALADPMGAALYHYYAHGQLKAEGSSITEGIGQGRVTRNLEGAPV
;
A
#
# COMPACT_ATOMS: atom_id res chain seq x y z
N MET A 1 23.17 32.80 0.97
CA MET A 1 23.38 32.46 2.40
C MET A 1 22.06 32.74 3.10
N LEU A 2 21.16 31.74 3.18
CA LEU A 2 19.89 31.83 3.86
C LEU A 2 20.12 31.43 5.30
N LEU A 3 19.86 32.33 6.23
CA LEU A 3 19.93 32.08 7.66
C LEU A 3 18.81 31.12 8.06
N PRO A 4 19.06 30.08 8.88
CA PRO A 4 18.00 29.27 9.42
C PRO A 4 17.15 30.09 10.39
N LEU A 5 15.86 30.18 10.12
CA LEU A 5 14.90 30.75 11.07
C LEU A 5 14.76 29.78 12.26
N PRO A 6 14.92 30.24 13.50
CA PRO A 6 14.73 29.40 14.67
C PRO A 6 13.23 29.28 14.99
N PHE A 7 12.52 28.34 14.36
CA PHE A 7 11.26 27.87 14.91
C PHE A 7 11.57 26.79 15.94
N GLN A 8 11.82 27.22 17.17
CA GLN A 8 11.97 26.33 18.34
C GLN A 8 10.68 26.35 19.18
N HIS A 9 9.57 25.88 18.59
CA HIS A 9 8.48 25.42 19.43
C HIS A 9 8.43 23.89 19.29
N PRO A 10 8.58 23.13 20.38
CA PRO A 10 8.40 21.68 20.32
C PRO A 10 6.99 21.41 19.82
N ILE A 11 6.87 20.66 18.74
CA ILE A 11 5.56 20.17 18.26
C ILE A 11 5.01 19.30 19.41
N PRO A 12 3.81 19.59 19.93
CA PRO A 12 3.23 18.74 20.97
C PRO A 12 3.17 17.29 20.49
N ALA A 13 3.49 16.35 21.39
CA ALA A 13 3.37 14.93 21.07
C ALA A 13 1.95 14.64 20.59
N ALA A 14 1.83 13.94 19.47
CA ALA A 14 0.56 13.56 18.90
C ALA A 14 -0.28 12.81 19.96
N ASN A 15 -1.52 13.30 20.16
CA ASN A 15 -2.57 12.67 20.93
C ASN A 15 -2.53 12.80 22.46
N ASP A 16 -2.93 13.97 22.96
CA ASP A 16 -3.27 14.18 24.38
C ASP A 16 -4.76 13.93 24.68
N GLY A 17 -5.50 13.25 23.81
CA GLY A 17 -6.93 12.95 23.96
C GLY A 17 -7.87 14.14 23.68
N ARG A 18 -7.36 15.29 23.24
CA ARG A 18 -8.12 16.51 22.98
C ARG A 18 -8.45 16.79 21.51
N GLY A 19 -8.31 15.79 20.63
CA GLY A 19 -8.66 15.93 19.21
C GLY A 19 -7.74 16.89 18.43
N SER A 20 -6.50 17.04 18.85
CA SER A 20 -5.48 17.78 18.10
C SER A 20 -5.22 17.07 16.76
N HIS A 21 -5.54 17.75 15.65
CA HIS A 21 -5.21 17.29 14.29
C HIS A 21 -3.79 17.69 13.86
N LEU A 22 -2.88 17.90 14.82
CA LEU A 22 -1.50 18.25 14.54
C LEU A 22 -0.66 16.99 14.43
N TYR A 23 -0.13 16.75 13.24
CA TYR A 23 0.78 15.63 12.94
C TYR A 23 2.23 16.15 12.85
N GLY A 24 3.19 15.36 13.29
CA GLY A 24 4.61 15.71 13.24
C GLY A 24 5.19 15.71 11.82
N ASP A 25 4.65 14.87 10.95
CA ASP A 25 5.03 14.72 9.55
C ASP A 25 3.91 14.05 8.74
N ALA A 26 4.12 13.86 7.44
CA ALA A 26 3.16 13.19 6.58
C ALA A 26 2.99 11.69 6.94
N VAL A 27 4.02 11.03 7.46
CA VAL A 27 3.95 9.60 7.83
C VAL A 27 3.05 9.38 9.02
N SER A 28 3.09 10.28 10.00
CA SER A 28 2.23 10.21 11.20
C SER A 28 0.75 10.44 10.90
N SER A 29 0.43 11.06 9.74
CA SER A 29 -0.96 11.25 9.29
C SER A 29 -1.51 10.06 8.49
N ILE A 30 -0.68 9.04 8.18
CA ILE A 30 -1.12 7.84 7.46
C ILE A 30 -1.87 6.92 8.42
N GLY A 31 -3.08 6.54 8.03
CA GLY A 31 -3.96 5.70 8.83
C GLY A 31 -5.03 6.49 9.55
N ASN A 32 -5.70 5.86 10.50
CA ASN A 32 -6.87 6.40 11.19
C ASN A 32 -7.92 7.01 10.23
N THR A 33 -8.01 6.45 9.04
CA THR A 33 -8.93 6.92 8.01
C THR A 33 -10.39 6.71 8.44
N PRO A 34 -11.32 7.60 8.07
CA PRO A 34 -12.71 7.48 8.48
C PRO A 34 -13.38 6.20 7.94
N LEU A 35 -14.34 5.67 8.69
CA LEU A 35 -15.37 4.78 8.17
C LEU A 35 -16.60 5.61 7.79
N ILE A 36 -17.04 5.49 6.54
CA ILE A 36 -18.18 6.24 5.99
C ILE A 36 -19.31 5.27 5.67
N ARG A 37 -20.53 5.55 6.20
CA ARG A 37 -21.71 4.77 5.85
C ARG A 37 -22.08 4.98 4.37
N LEU A 38 -22.09 3.89 3.63
CA LEU A 38 -22.48 3.85 2.22
C LEU A 38 -24.02 3.73 2.15
N LYS A 39 -24.70 4.88 2.08
CA LYS A 39 -26.17 4.95 2.17
C LYS A 39 -26.86 4.03 1.17
N GLY A 40 -26.55 4.14 -0.13
CA GLY A 40 -27.20 3.35 -1.16
C GLY A 40 -27.02 1.84 -0.99
N ALA A 41 -25.79 1.38 -0.70
CA ALA A 41 -25.53 -0.03 -0.45
C ALA A 41 -26.22 -0.53 0.83
N SER A 42 -26.24 0.29 1.87
CA SER A 42 -26.91 -0.06 3.13
C SER A 42 -28.44 -0.18 2.97
N GLU A 43 -29.05 0.73 2.23
CA GLU A 43 -30.51 0.70 1.97
C GLU A 43 -30.89 -0.48 1.05
N ALA A 44 -30.08 -0.76 0.03
CA ALA A 44 -30.34 -1.87 -0.88
C ALA A 44 -30.24 -3.26 -0.23
N THR A 45 -29.38 -3.41 0.79
CA THR A 45 -29.14 -4.70 1.45
C THR A 45 -29.84 -4.86 2.79
N GLY A 46 -30.30 -3.79 3.41
CA GLY A 46 -30.80 -3.79 4.80
C GLY A 46 -29.69 -3.91 5.86
N CYS A 47 -28.41 -3.89 5.44
CA CYS A 47 -27.24 -3.97 6.31
C CYS A 47 -26.62 -2.59 6.55
N THR A 48 -25.79 -2.45 7.59
CA THR A 48 -24.90 -1.30 7.73
C THR A 48 -23.63 -1.54 6.95
N ILE A 49 -23.51 -0.92 5.77
CA ILE A 49 -22.31 -1.02 4.93
C ILE A 49 -21.43 0.20 5.15
N LEU A 50 -20.18 -0.03 5.56
CA LEU A 50 -19.20 1.00 5.81
C LEU A 50 -18.06 0.91 4.79
N GLY A 51 -17.61 2.06 4.28
CA GLY A 51 -16.43 2.18 3.43
C GLY A 51 -15.27 2.82 4.21
N LYS A 52 -14.11 2.17 4.23
CA LYS A 52 -12.88 2.74 4.80
C LYS A 52 -12.30 3.75 3.82
N ALA A 53 -12.26 5.02 4.19
CA ALA A 53 -11.93 6.15 3.31
C ALA A 53 -10.41 6.30 3.11
N GLU A 54 -9.77 5.32 2.48
CA GLU A 54 -8.31 5.29 2.29
C GLU A 54 -7.75 6.41 1.38
N TYR A 55 -8.62 7.11 0.64
CA TYR A 55 -8.25 8.33 -0.08
C TYR A 55 -7.91 9.50 0.84
N ALA A 56 -8.21 9.41 2.14
CA ALA A 56 -7.85 10.41 3.12
C ALA A 56 -6.38 10.33 3.59
N ASN A 57 -5.64 9.32 3.19
CA ASN A 57 -4.19 9.29 3.41
C ASN A 57 -3.49 10.39 2.58
N PRO A 58 -2.32 10.90 2.99
CA PRO A 58 -1.63 12.03 2.35
C PRO A 58 -1.28 11.83 0.86
N GLY A 59 -0.99 10.61 0.42
CA GLY A 59 -0.78 10.25 -1.00
C GLY A 59 -2.07 9.84 -1.71
N GLY A 60 -3.23 9.92 -1.04
CA GLY A 60 -4.55 9.72 -1.62
C GLY A 60 -4.97 8.26 -1.78
N SER A 61 -4.31 7.30 -1.16
CA SER A 61 -4.69 5.88 -1.27
C SER A 61 -4.19 5.01 -0.12
N ILE A 62 -4.66 3.76 -0.10
CA ILE A 62 -4.19 2.73 0.83
C ILE A 62 -2.70 2.37 0.64
N LYS A 63 -2.09 2.74 -0.48
CA LYS A 63 -0.69 2.43 -0.75
C LYS A 63 0.28 3.24 0.11
N ASP A 64 -0.17 4.32 0.72
CA ASP A 64 0.61 5.04 1.72
C ASP A 64 0.90 4.15 2.94
N ARG A 65 -0.09 3.37 3.36
CA ARG A 65 0.11 2.35 4.40
C ARG A 65 1.10 1.28 3.97
N THR A 66 0.93 0.73 2.76
CA THR A 66 1.87 -0.25 2.19
C THR A 66 3.30 0.30 2.19
N ALA A 67 3.48 1.55 1.74
CA ALA A 67 4.78 2.22 1.70
C ALA A 67 5.38 2.38 3.11
N LYS A 68 4.58 2.87 4.06
CA LYS A 68 4.96 3.02 5.47
C LYS A 68 5.45 1.69 6.04
N TYR A 69 4.67 0.62 5.91
CA TYR A 69 5.01 -0.68 6.49
C TYR A 69 6.30 -1.29 5.90
N ILE A 70 6.47 -1.19 4.58
CA ILE A 70 7.67 -1.71 3.90
C ILE A 70 8.92 -0.94 4.33
N ILE A 71 8.84 0.38 4.41
CA ILE A 71 9.98 1.22 4.80
C ILE A 71 10.31 1.00 6.28
N GLU A 72 9.33 1.01 7.18
CA GLU A 72 9.54 0.77 8.61
C GLU A 72 10.13 -0.63 8.91
N ASP A 73 9.70 -1.65 8.19
CA ASP A 73 10.28 -3.00 8.30
C ASP A 73 11.74 -3.02 7.83
N ALA A 74 12.06 -2.33 6.73
CA ALA A 74 13.43 -2.23 6.25
C ALA A 74 14.36 -1.45 7.21
N GLU A 75 13.84 -0.40 7.84
CA GLU A 75 14.52 0.34 8.91
C GLU A 75 14.79 -0.57 10.12
N ALA A 76 13.76 -1.28 10.58
CA ALA A 76 13.86 -2.18 11.73
C ALA A 76 14.88 -3.32 11.49
N ARG A 77 14.99 -3.80 10.27
CA ARG A 77 15.99 -4.81 9.87
C ARG A 77 17.37 -4.22 9.59
N GLY A 78 17.54 -2.89 9.60
CA GLY A 78 18.80 -2.21 9.31
C GLY A 78 19.23 -2.29 7.83
N THR A 79 18.37 -2.71 6.91
CA THR A 79 18.63 -2.78 5.47
C THR A 79 18.46 -1.44 4.76
N LEU A 80 17.77 -0.50 5.39
CA LEU A 80 17.59 0.87 4.95
C LEU A 80 17.95 1.82 6.10
N ARG A 81 18.92 2.73 5.85
CA ARG A 81 19.37 3.74 6.82
C ARG A 81 19.03 5.14 6.30
N PRO A 82 18.97 6.17 7.17
CA PRO A 82 18.70 7.56 6.75
C PRO A 82 19.53 7.98 5.54
N GLY A 83 18.87 8.51 4.51
CA GLY A 83 19.48 8.86 3.22
C GLY A 83 19.64 7.70 2.23
N GLY A 84 19.16 6.50 2.56
CA GLY A 84 19.13 5.35 1.67
C GLY A 84 18.13 5.47 0.52
N VAL A 85 17.99 4.41 -0.26
CA VAL A 85 17.19 4.42 -1.50
C VAL A 85 16.09 3.37 -1.47
N VAL A 86 14.87 3.78 -1.84
CA VAL A 86 13.72 2.90 -2.03
C VAL A 86 13.43 2.78 -3.52
N VAL A 87 13.39 1.57 -4.04
CA VAL A 87 13.15 1.29 -5.46
C VAL A 87 11.89 0.47 -5.64
N GLU A 88 11.05 0.84 -6.60
CA GLU A 88 9.87 0.05 -6.97
C GLU A 88 9.57 0.15 -8.46
N GLY A 89 9.08 -0.96 -9.02
CA GLY A 89 8.51 -1.01 -10.37
C GLY A 89 7.00 -0.86 -10.32
N THR A 90 6.48 0.34 -10.56
CA THR A 90 5.04 0.58 -10.47
C THR A 90 4.59 1.74 -11.34
N ALA A 91 3.39 1.61 -11.91
CA ALA A 91 2.72 2.69 -12.64
C ALA A 91 1.56 3.32 -11.84
N GLY A 92 1.40 2.95 -10.56
CA GLY A 92 0.22 3.31 -9.76
C GLY A 92 0.55 3.96 -8.42
N ASN A 93 -0.46 3.91 -7.55
CA ASN A 93 -0.45 4.56 -6.24
C ASN A 93 0.70 4.13 -5.31
N THR A 94 1.30 2.96 -5.52
CA THR A 94 2.44 2.53 -4.70
C THR A 94 3.65 3.45 -4.89
N GLY A 95 3.90 3.90 -6.11
CA GLY A 95 4.96 4.88 -6.38
C GLY A 95 4.72 6.20 -5.65
N ILE A 96 3.47 6.66 -5.62
CA ILE A 96 3.06 7.87 -4.89
C ILE A 96 3.30 7.68 -3.39
N GLY A 97 2.78 6.60 -2.80
CA GLY A 97 2.94 6.32 -1.37
C GLY A 97 4.40 6.18 -0.95
N LEU A 98 5.22 5.45 -1.72
CA LEU A 98 6.66 5.31 -1.45
C LEU A 98 7.38 6.66 -1.52
N THR A 99 6.99 7.53 -2.46
CA THR A 99 7.61 8.85 -2.58
C THR A 99 7.21 9.77 -1.42
N VAL A 100 5.94 9.78 -1.04
CA VAL A 100 5.45 10.58 0.10
C VAL A 100 6.14 10.16 1.40
N VAL A 101 6.16 8.86 1.69
CA VAL A 101 6.80 8.32 2.91
C VAL A 101 8.31 8.49 2.84
N GLY A 102 8.92 8.20 1.68
CA GLY A 102 10.36 8.35 1.47
C GLY A 102 10.83 9.78 1.72
N ASN A 103 10.16 10.77 1.13
CA ASN A 103 10.50 12.18 1.34
C ASN A 103 10.37 12.60 2.80
N ALA A 104 9.28 12.23 3.46
CA ALA A 104 9.05 12.59 4.86
C ALA A 104 10.12 11.98 5.80
N LYS A 105 10.68 10.83 5.44
CA LYS A 105 11.73 10.13 6.21
C LYS A 105 13.17 10.41 5.70
N GLY A 106 13.32 11.23 4.64
CA GLY A 106 14.63 11.59 4.07
C GLY A 106 15.28 10.51 3.20
N TYR A 107 14.48 9.64 2.58
CA TYR A 107 14.92 8.63 1.61
C TYR A 107 14.78 9.14 0.17
N ARG A 108 15.66 8.67 -0.70
CA ARG A 108 15.51 8.82 -2.15
C ARG A 108 14.58 7.72 -2.66
N THR A 109 13.65 8.09 -3.53
CA THR A 109 12.71 7.12 -4.13
C THR A 109 12.96 7.04 -5.63
N VAL A 110 13.18 5.82 -6.14
CA VAL A 110 13.36 5.54 -7.57
C VAL A 110 12.19 4.70 -8.06
N ILE A 111 11.43 5.23 -9.00
CA ILE A 111 10.27 4.53 -9.58
C ILE A 111 10.56 4.17 -11.03
N VAL A 112 10.53 2.86 -11.31
CA VAL A 112 10.63 2.35 -12.67
C VAL A 112 9.24 2.16 -13.25
N ILE A 113 8.97 2.82 -14.38
CA ILE A 113 7.63 2.91 -14.99
C ILE A 113 7.71 2.66 -16.50
N PRO A 114 6.71 1.99 -17.13
CA PRO A 114 6.63 1.92 -18.59
C PRO A 114 6.45 3.30 -19.21
N ASP A 115 7.16 3.60 -20.29
CA ASP A 115 7.06 4.88 -21.01
C ASP A 115 5.68 5.10 -21.66
N SER A 116 4.90 4.03 -21.84
CA SER A 116 3.51 4.06 -22.33
C SER A 116 2.48 4.58 -21.30
N GLN A 117 2.89 4.78 -20.04
CA GLN A 117 2.00 5.36 -19.03
C GLN A 117 1.75 6.85 -19.31
N SER A 118 0.61 7.34 -18.82
CA SER A 118 0.20 8.73 -19.06
C SER A 118 1.24 9.73 -18.50
N GLN A 119 1.37 10.86 -19.19
CA GLN A 119 2.32 11.90 -18.76
C GLN A 119 1.99 12.43 -17.38
N GLU A 120 0.70 12.56 -17.05
CA GLU A 120 0.22 13.05 -15.75
C GLU A 120 0.72 12.16 -14.58
N LYS A 121 0.72 10.84 -14.77
CA LYS A 121 1.25 9.91 -13.73
C LYS A 121 2.75 10.11 -13.52
N LYS A 122 3.50 10.27 -14.61
CA LYS A 122 4.95 10.51 -14.55
C LYS A 122 5.29 11.85 -13.93
N ASP A 123 4.56 12.89 -14.31
CA ASP A 123 4.77 14.25 -13.81
C ASP A 123 4.40 14.37 -12.32
N LEU A 124 3.33 13.69 -11.89
CA LEU A 124 2.97 13.63 -10.47
C LEU A 124 4.08 12.99 -9.64
N LEU A 125 4.66 11.86 -10.07
CA LEU A 125 5.77 11.22 -9.37
C LEU A 125 7.01 12.15 -9.30
N ARG A 126 7.35 12.83 -10.39
CA ARG A 126 8.46 13.80 -10.41
C ARG A 126 8.18 15.00 -9.52
N LEU A 127 6.96 15.53 -9.56
CA LEU A 127 6.54 16.65 -8.71
C LEU A 127 6.65 16.29 -7.21
N LEU A 128 6.34 15.04 -6.86
CA LEU A 128 6.51 14.51 -5.52
C LEU A 128 7.99 14.25 -5.16
N GLY A 129 8.92 14.35 -6.10
CA GLY A 129 10.36 14.20 -5.87
C GLY A 129 10.94 12.81 -6.16
N ALA A 130 10.19 11.91 -6.82
CA ALA A 130 10.72 10.62 -7.26
C ALA A 130 11.72 10.77 -8.44
N ASP A 131 12.79 9.97 -8.43
CA ASP A 131 13.60 9.70 -9.62
C ASP A 131 12.83 8.69 -10.50
N VAL A 132 12.22 9.18 -11.57
CA VAL A 132 11.39 8.37 -12.47
C VAL A 132 12.22 7.81 -13.61
N ARG A 133 12.33 6.48 -13.68
CA ARG A 133 13.06 5.74 -14.72
C ARG A 133 12.06 5.12 -15.69
N GLU A 134 12.01 5.63 -16.91
CA GLU A 134 11.14 5.14 -17.97
C GLU A 134 11.78 3.96 -18.70
N VAL A 135 11.00 2.90 -18.94
CA VAL A 135 11.41 1.71 -19.70
C VAL A 135 10.38 1.36 -20.76
N LYS A 136 10.78 0.64 -21.80
CA LYS A 136 9.83 0.18 -22.82
C LYS A 136 8.82 -0.81 -22.23
N PRO A 137 7.54 -0.73 -22.63
CA PRO A 137 6.54 -1.68 -22.21
C PRO A 137 6.81 -3.03 -22.89
N VAL A 138 6.94 -4.06 -22.08
CA VAL A 138 7.17 -5.45 -22.53
C VAL A 138 6.30 -6.39 -21.71
N ALA A 139 6.15 -7.63 -22.18
CA ALA A 139 5.40 -8.65 -21.45
C ALA A 139 6.00 -8.94 -20.07
N ALA A 140 5.19 -9.33 -19.10
CA ALA A 140 5.63 -9.61 -17.73
C ALA A 140 6.72 -10.70 -17.63
N ALA A 141 6.77 -11.63 -18.60
CA ALA A 141 7.79 -12.65 -18.68
C ALA A 141 9.17 -12.10 -19.10
N ASP A 142 9.21 -10.98 -19.85
CA ASP A 142 10.44 -10.39 -20.38
C ASP A 142 11.35 -9.92 -19.22
N PRO A 143 12.69 -10.15 -19.31
CA PRO A 143 13.65 -9.66 -18.31
C PRO A 143 13.70 -8.13 -18.20
N ASN A 144 13.27 -7.40 -19.24
CA ASN A 144 13.21 -5.93 -19.24
C ASN A 144 11.86 -5.37 -18.76
N HIS A 145 10.96 -6.23 -18.28
CA HIS A 145 9.74 -5.74 -17.64
C HIS A 145 10.06 -4.84 -16.44
N TYR A 146 9.36 -3.71 -16.31
CA TYR A 146 9.67 -2.65 -15.34
C TYR A 146 9.84 -3.15 -13.91
N VAL A 147 9.08 -4.17 -13.49
CA VAL A 147 9.22 -4.79 -12.16
C VAL A 147 10.56 -5.49 -12.00
N LYS A 148 11.01 -6.25 -13.03
CA LYS A 148 12.30 -6.95 -12.99
C LYS A 148 13.48 -5.99 -13.12
N VAL A 149 13.31 -4.90 -13.87
CA VAL A 149 14.30 -3.81 -13.96
C VAL A 149 14.44 -3.13 -12.60
N SER A 150 13.34 -2.83 -11.91
CA SER A 150 13.40 -2.22 -10.57
C SER A 150 14.09 -3.12 -9.55
N GLN A 151 13.85 -4.43 -9.60
CA GLN A 151 14.54 -5.39 -8.74
C GLN A 151 16.06 -5.35 -8.95
N ARG A 152 16.52 -5.50 -10.20
CA ARG A 152 17.95 -5.45 -10.51
C ARG A 152 18.60 -4.13 -10.12
N LEU A 153 17.90 -3.01 -10.36
CA LEU A 153 18.36 -1.69 -9.95
C LEU A 153 18.52 -1.59 -8.43
N ALA A 154 17.55 -2.09 -7.67
CA ALA A 154 17.65 -2.11 -6.21
C ALA A 154 18.82 -2.96 -5.72
N GLU A 155 19.06 -4.13 -6.32
CA GLU A 155 20.19 -5.00 -6.01
C GLU A 155 21.56 -4.36 -6.35
N GLU A 156 21.62 -3.57 -7.42
CA GLU A 156 22.81 -2.80 -7.79
C GLU A 156 23.07 -1.67 -6.79
N LEU A 157 22.04 -0.87 -6.49
CA LEU A 157 22.11 0.22 -5.53
C LEU A 157 22.42 -0.28 -4.11
N ALA A 158 21.91 -1.43 -3.71
CA ALA A 158 22.22 -2.01 -2.40
C ALA A 158 23.70 -2.32 -2.21
N ARG A 159 24.46 -2.54 -3.31
CA ARG A 159 25.91 -2.77 -3.27
C ARG A 159 26.74 -1.47 -3.29
N SER A 160 26.18 -0.40 -3.81
CA SER A 160 26.90 0.88 -4.03
C SER A 160 26.51 1.99 -3.07
N GLU A 161 25.27 1.99 -2.57
CA GLU A 161 24.77 3.07 -1.70
C GLU A 161 25.18 2.82 -0.24
N PRO A 162 25.88 3.77 0.40
CA PRO A 162 26.43 3.60 1.75
C PRO A 162 25.34 3.44 2.81
N ASN A 163 24.14 3.99 2.57
CA ASN A 163 23.00 3.94 3.47
C ASN A 163 22.00 2.83 3.12
N GLY A 164 22.36 1.96 2.18
CA GLY A 164 21.54 0.86 1.72
C GLY A 164 20.51 1.27 0.68
N ALA A 165 20.00 0.26 -0.01
CA ALA A 165 18.87 0.39 -0.90
C ALA A 165 17.98 -0.83 -0.79
N ILE A 166 16.67 -0.65 -0.96
CA ILE A 166 15.69 -1.73 -0.94
C ILE A 166 14.84 -1.76 -2.19
N TRP A 167 14.50 -2.95 -2.65
CA TRP A 167 13.36 -3.15 -3.52
C TRP A 167 12.10 -3.31 -2.66
N ALA A 168 11.13 -2.41 -2.83
CA ALA A 168 9.92 -2.43 -2.01
C ALA A 168 9.11 -3.71 -2.21
N ASN A 169 9.08 -4.25 -3.47
CA ASN A 169 8.47 -5.55 -3.80
C ASN A 169 7.06 -5.70 -3.22
N GLN A 170 6.20 -4.76 -3.52
CA GLN A 170 4.86 -4.62 -2.93
C GLN A 170 4.01 -5.91 -2.95
N PHE A 171 4.24 -6.80 -3.92
CA PHE A 171 3.45 -8.03 -4.08
C PHE A 171 3.90 -9.16 -3.15
N ASP A 172 5.19 -9.26 -2.88
CA ASP A 172 5.76 -10.41 -2.18
C ASP A 172 6.52 -10.03 -0.89
N ASN A 173 6.62 -8.74 -0.59
CA ASN A 173 7.10 -8.26 0.71
C ASN A 173 5.96 -8.32 1.74
N VAL A 174 6.06 -9.31 2.64
CA VAL A 174 5.01 -9.59 3.64
C VAL A 174 4.84 -8.50 4.69
N ALA A 175 5.78 -7.57 4.83
CA ALA A 175 5.60 -6.38 5.66
C ALA A 175 4.33 -5.58 5.28
N ASN A 176 3.94 -5.61 4.00
CA ASN A 176 2.69 -5.06 3.51
C ASN A 176 1.48 -5.70 4.21
N ARG A 177 1.37 -7.03 4.21
CA ARG A 177 0.30 -7.77 4.90
C ARG A 177 0.35 -7.56 6.41
N ASP A 178 1.52 -7.73 7.01
CA ASP A 178 1.71 -7.71 8.45
C ASP A 178 1.39 -6.34 9.05
N GLY A 179 1.67 -5.25 8.32
CA GLY A 179 1.23 -3.91 8.68
C GLY A 179 -0.29 -3.74 8.69
N HIS A 180 -1.00 -4.36 7.75
CA HIS A 180 -2.46 -4.33 7.76
C HIS A 180 -3.08 -5.17 8.89
N ILE A 181 -2.42 -6.26 9.34
CA ILE A 181 -2.83 -7.00 10.54
C ILE A 181 -2.72 -6.09 11.77
N ARG A 182 -1.56 -5.44 11.92
CA ARG A 182 -1.20 -4.64 13.10
C ARG A 182 -2.02 -3.36 13.22
N ASP A 183 -2.27 -2.67 12.10
CA ASP A 183 -2.84 -1.33 12.11
C ASP A 183 -4.27 -1.29 11.51
N THR A 184 -4.47 -1.62 10.23
CA THR A 184 -5.75 -1.43 9.54
C THR A 184 -6.88 -2.27 10.12
N ALA A 185 -6.60 -3.53 10.46
CA ALA A 185 -7.58 -4.40 11.09
C ALA A 185 -7.96 -3.90 12.50
N VAL A 186 -6.99 -3.37 13.25
CA VAL A 186 -7.21 -2.76 14.57
C VAL A 186 -8.12 -1.54 14.45
N GLU A 187 -7.80 -0.62 13.54
CA GLU A 187 -8.62 0.56 13.30
C GLU A 187 -10.08 0.21 12.97
N ILE A 188 -10.29 -0.76 12.06
CA ILE A 188 -11.66 -1.19 11.70
C ILE A 188 -12.36 -1.75 12.94
N TRP A 189 -11.69 -2.59 13.71
CA TRP A 189 -12.26 -3.19 14.91
C TRP A 189 -12.65 -2.15 15.95
N GLU A 190 -11.76 -1.19 16.25
CA GLU A 190 -11.99 -0.14 17.22
C GLU A 190 -13.07 0.86 16.76
N GLN A 191 -13.03 1.28 15.48
CA GLN A 191 -14.00 2.21 14.92
C GLN A 191 -15.43 1.65 14.83
N THR A 192 -15.58 0.34 14.92
CA THR A 192 -16.87 -0.36 14.92
C THR A 192 -17.29 -0.88 16.29
N ASP A 193 -16.53 -0.57 17.36
CA ASP A 193 -16.73 -1.14 18.69
C ASP A 193 -16.77 -2.68 18.67
N GLY A 194 -15.96 -3.32 17.81
CA GLY A 194 -15.92 -4.74 17.62
C GLY A 194 -17.12 -5.35 16.87
N LYS A 195 -17.99 -4.53 16.32
CA LYS A 195 -19.21 -4.99 15.63
C LYS A 195 -18.97 -5.10 14.13
N VAL A 196 -18.21 -6.13 13.72
CA VAL A 196 -17.90 -6.45 12.33
C VAL A 196 -18.41 -7.85 12.03
N ASP A 197 -19.42 -7.96 11.19
CA ASP A 197 -19.95 -9.26 10.72
C ASP A 197 -19.21 -9.75 9.47
N GLY A 198 -18.72 -8.83 8.64
CA GLY A 198 -18.01 -9.17 7.41
C GLY A 198 -17.08 -8.08 6.92
N PHE A 199 -16.06 -8.50 6.16
CA PHE A 199 -15.11 -7.65 5.47
C PHE A 199 -15.02 -8.06 4.01
N VAL A 200 -15.23 -7.11 3.11
CA VAL A 200 -15.14 -7.30 1.66
C VAL A 200 -14.03 -6.43 1.11
N SER A 201 -13.12 -7.00 0.35
CA SER A 201 -12.07 -6.24 -0.33
C SER A 201 -11.71 -6.86 -1.68
N SER A 202 -11.29 -6.03 -2.62
CA SER A 202 -10.60 -6.47 -3.82
C SER A 202 -9.12 -6.71 -3.53
N VAL A 203 -8.44 -7.39 -4.46
CA VAL A 203 -7.01 -7.71 -4.36
C VAL A 203 -6.21 -7.04 -5.48
N GLY A 204 -5.29 -6.17 -5.09
CA GLY A 204 -4.15 -5.73 -5.90
C GLY A 204 -2.90 -6.50 -5.50
N THR A 205 -2.25 -6.12 -4.41
CA THR A 205 -1.08 -6.83 -3.86
C THR A 205 -1.42 -7.98 -2.92
N GLY A 206 -2.63 -8.01 -2.40
CA GLY A 206 -3.08 -8.97 -1.41
C GLY A 206 -2.90 -8.53 0.05
N GLY A 207 -2.02 -7.56 0.32
CA GLY A 207 -1.69 -7.15 1.68
C GLY A 207 -2.89 -6.72 2.51
N THR A 208 -3.75 -5.85 1.96
CA THR A 208 -4.96 -5.38 2.66
C THR A 208 -5.94 -6.51 2.90
N PHE A 209 -6.26 -7.29 1.86
CA PHE A 209 -7.24 -8.36 1.94
C PHE A 209 -6.85 -9.41 2.99
N ALA A 210 -5.62 -9.93 2.87
CA ALA A 210 -5.12 -10.93 3.80
C ALA A 210 -4.87 -10.35 5.20
N GLY A 211 -4.22 -9.18 5.29
CA GLY A 211 -3.87 -8.59 6.58
C GLY A 211 -5.09 -8.21 7.40
N VAL A 212 -6.06 -7.51 6.80
CA VAL A 212 -7.30 -7.18 7.50
C VAL A 212 -8.10 -8.44 7.84
N GLY A 213 -8.22 -9.38 6.89
CA GLY A 213 -8.92 -10.64 7.12
C GLY A 213 -8.35 -11.45 8.29
N ILE A 214 -7.02 -11.61 8.33
CA ILE A 214 -6.32 -12.29 9.43
C ILE A 214 -6.57 -11.54 10.74
N GLY A 215 -6.30 -10.23 10.79
CA GLY A 215 -6.42 -9.45 12.02
C GLY A 215 -7.85 -9.36 12.56
N LEU A 216 -8.87 -9.39 11.72
CA LEU A 216 -10.27 -9.48 12.16
C LEU A 216 -10.61 -10.87 12.68
N LYS A 217 -10.18 -11.95 12.00
CA LYS A 217 -10.38 -13.34 12.44
C LYS A 217 -9.67 -13.66 13.76
N GLU A 218 -8.55 -13.05 14.05
CA GLU A 218 -7.87 -13.16 15.35
C GLU A 218 -8.72 -12.60 16.50
N ARG A 219 -9.55 -11.59 16.24
CA ARG A 219 -10.43 -10.92 17.21
C ARG A 219 -11.78 -11.60 17.33
N ASN A 220 -12.35 -11.98 16.19
CA ASN A 220 -13.63 -12.69 16.11
C ASN A 220 -13.60 -13.65 14.90
N ARG A 221 -13.60 -14.95 15.20
CA ARG A 221 -13.56 -16.03 14.20
C ARG A 221 -14.80 -16.08 13.29
N ASP A 222 -15.90 -15.49 13.72
CA ASP A 222 -17.17 -15.52 12.99
C ASP A 222 -17.25 -14.45 11.88
N VAL A 223 -16.35 -13.45 11.87
CA VAL A 223 -16.30 -12.43 10.82
C VAL A 223 -16.15 -13.11 9.45
N GLN A 224 -17.06 -12.82 8.53
CA GLN A 224 -17.00 -13.34 7.17
C GLN A 224 -16.02 -12.52 6.32
N ILE A 225 -15.14 -13.19 5.58
CA ILE A 225 -14.17 -12.53 4.69
C ILE A 225 -14.53 -12.88 3.25
N ALA A 226 -14.75 -11.85 2.44
CA ALA A 226 -15.16 -12.02 1.05
C ALA A 226 -14.23 -11.27 0.07
N LEU A 227 -13.82 -11.97 -0.97
CA LEU A 227 -13.05 -11.42 -2.08
C LEU A 227 -14.00 -10.85 -3.14
N ALA A 228 -13.81 -9.58 -3.50
CA ALA A 228 -14.40 -8.97 -4.68
C ALA A 228 -13.38 -8.98 -5.83
N ASP A 229 -13.44 -9.99 -6.69
CA ASP A 229 -12.49 -10.17 -7.79
C ASP A 229 -13.09 -9.67 -9.10
N PRO A 230 -12.45 -8.73 -9.83
CA PRO A 230 -12.99 -8.23 -11.09
C PRO A 230 -12.88 -9.28 -12.21
N MET A 231 -13.71 -9.15 -13.22
CA MET A 231 -13.58 -9.95 -14.44
C MET A 231 -12.18 -9.79 -15.04
N GLY A 232 -11.60 -10.88 -15.51
CA GLY A 232 -10.22 -10.91 -16.00
C GLY A 232 -9.16 -11.21 -14.94
N ALA A 233 -9.55 -11.28 -13.66
CA ALA A 233 -8.69 -11.75 -12.57
C ALA A 233 -8.85 -13.26 -12.34
N ALA A 234 -7.95 -13.87 -11.58
CA ALA A 234 -7.89 -15.33 -11.44
C ALA A 234 -8.10 -15.83 -9.99
N LEU A 235 -8.20 -14.93 -9.02
CA LEU A 235 -8.25 -15.35 -7.61
C LEU A 235 -9.60 -15.91 -7.19
N TYR A 236 -10.69 -15.47 -7.79
CA TYR A 236 -12.00 -16.09 -7.56
C TYR A 236 -11.97 -17.59 -7.89
N HIS A 237 -11.49 -17.93 -9.08
CA HIS A 237 -11.35 -19.34 -9.47
C HIS A 237 -10.37 -20.12 -8.60
N TYR A 238 -9.31 -19.46 -8.17
CA TYR A 238 -8.34 -20.08 -7.29
C TYR A 238 -8.94 -20.44 -5.92
N TYR A 239 -9.64 -19.52 -5.28
CA TYR A 239 -10.24 -19.78 -3.96
C TYR A 239 -11.47 -20.67 -4.02
N ALA A 240 -12.29 -20.56 -5.08
CA ALA A 240 -13.48 -21.36 -5.22
C ALA A 240 -13.24 -22.78 -5.78
N HIS A 241 -12.20 -22.93 -6.63
CA HIS A 241 -12.00 -24.16 -7.41
C HIS A 241 -10.56 -24.67 -7.42
N GLY A 242 -9.63 -24.02 -6.74
CA GLY A 242 -8.22 -24.43 -6.66
C GLY A 242 -7.41 -24.17 -7.93
N GLN A 243 -7.91 -23.38 -8.90
CA GLN A 243 -7.28 -23.15 -10.18
C GLN A 243 -7.16 -21.66 -10.50
N LEU A 244 -5.96 -21.22 -10.88
CA LEU A 244 -5.76 -19.87 -11.40
C LEU A 244 -6.30 -19.78 -12.83
N LYS A 245 -7.51 -19.27 -12.98
CA LYS A 245 -8.19 -19.10 -14.27
C LYS A 245 -8.82 -17.71 -14.34
N ALA A 246 -8.50 -16.96 -15.38
CA ALA A 246 -9.12 -15.67 -15.66
C ALA A 246 -10.21 -15.82 -16.71
N GLU A 247 -11.36 -15.16 -16.50
CA GLU A 247 -12.47 -15.11 -17.46
C GLU A 247 -12.91 -13.65 -17.66
N GLY A 248 -13.13 -13.29 -18.94
CA GLY A 248 -13.52 -11.93 -19.30
C GLY A 248 -12.39 -10.91 -19.19
N SER A 249 -12.76 -9.64 -19.06
CA SER A 249 -11.85 -8.51 -18.89
C SER A 249 -12.50 -7.40 -18.10
N SER A 250 -11.70 -6.52 -17.52
CA SER A 250 -12.13 -5.34 -16.77
C SER A 250 -11.26 -4.14 -17.13
N ILE A 251 -11.82 -2.95 -17.01
CA ILE A 251 -11.08 -1.68 -17.14
C ILE A 251 -10.44 -1.24 -15.81
N THR A 252 -10.57 -2.03 -14.76
CA THR A 252 -10.05 -1.69 -13.44
C THR A 252 -8.53 -1.66 -13.43
N GLU A 253 -7.95 -0.66 -12.77
CA GLU A 253 -6.52 -0.57 -12.50
C GLU A 253 -6.24 -0.75 -10.99
N GLY A 254 -5.11 -1.37 -10.66
CA GLY A 254 -4.65 -1.55 -9.27
C GLY A 254 -5.34 -2.67 -8.49
N ILE A 255 -6.33 -3.36 -9.08
CA ILE A 255 -6.99 -4.55 -8.55
C ILE A 255 -7.12 -5.63 -9.64
N GLY A 256 -7.34 -6.86 -9.22
CA GLY A 256 -7.38 -8.02 -10.11
C GLY A 256 -6.00 -8.66 -10.28
N GLN A 257 -5.83 -9.87 -9.75
CA GLN A 257 -4.58 -10.62 -9.79
C GLN A 257 -4.67 -11.88 -10.63
N GLY A 258 -3.62 -12.13 -11.43
CA GLY A 258 -3.45 -13.38 -12.18
C GLY A 258 -2.63 -14.44 -11.45
N ARG A 259 -2.12 -14.17 -10.25
CA ARG A 259 -1.31 -15.08 -9.44
C ARG A 259 -1.58 -14.92 -7.95
N VAL A 260 -1.25 -15.94 -7.17
CA VAL A 260 -1.21 -15.84 -5.71
C VAL A 260 0.11 -15.15 -5.32
N THR A 261 0.02 -14.00 -4.67
CA THR A 261 1.15 -13.26 -4.13
C THR A 261 1.51 -13.77 -2.74
N ARG A 262 2.75 -13.54 -2.26
CA ARG A 262 3.11 -13.92 -0.89
C ARG A 262 2.28 -13.20 0.17
N ASN A 263 1.79 -12.00 -0.11
CA ASN A 263 0.89 -11.29 0.79
C ASN A 263 -0.45 -12.01 1.02
N LEU A 264 -0.84 -12.94 0.13
CA LEU A 264 -2.07 -13.73 0.28
C LEU A 264 -1.88 -15.02 1.11
N GLU A 265 -0.65 -15.35 1.51
CA GLU A 265 -0.40 -16.50 2.37
C GLU A 265 -1.17 -16.38 3.69
N GLY A 266 -2.00 -17.39 3.97
CA GLY A 266 -2.84 -17.42 5.17
C GLY A 266 -4.10 -16.55 5.12
N ALA A 267 -4.46 -15.98 3.95
CA ALA A 267 -5.70 -15.24 3.80
C ALA A 267 -6.92 -16.14 4.14
N PRO A 268 -7.79 -15.73 5.06
CA PRO A 268 -8.95 -16.51 5.48
C PRO A 268 -10.15 -16.23 4.54
N VAL A 269 -10.23 -16.94 3.43
CA VAL A 269 -11.30 -16.81 2.42
C VAL A 269 -12.34 -17.90 2.57
#